data_7ec8555ab5edb6a2930592b4c5e8c42a
#
_entry.id   7ec8555ab5edb6a2930592b4c5e8c42a
#
_cell.length_a   1.000
_cell.length_b   1.000
_cell.length_c   1.000
_cell.angle_alpha   90.00
_cell.angle_beta   90.00
_cell.angle_gamma   90.00
#
_symmetry.space_group_name_H-M   'P 1'
#
loop_
_entity.id
_entity.type
_entity.pdbx_description
1 polymer ?
#
loop_
_entity_poly.entity_id
_entity_poly.type
_entity_poly.pdbx_seq_one_letter_code
_entity_poly.pdbx_strand_id
1 'polypeptide(L)'
;MIRKLYDSIKLRFDFKLLTRWEYRLYKLIINIFYPIQNINFNKKGTDDDSNIIVSLTSFPERINTVWLTIVTLLSQTLKPKKVVLWLAKSQFKEIKIPNNLKRLEQYGLEIKWCDDLKPHKKYYYAMQEYPDSFIVIADDDIFYPENHIEIL
;
A
#
# COMPACT_ATOMS: atom_id res chain seq x y z
N MET A 1 -22.35 2.80 -1.49
CA MET A 1 -22.90 3.72 -0.47
C MET A 1 -21.79 4.39 0.36
N ILE A 2 -20.79 3.69 0.86
CA ILE A 2 -19.71 4.27 1.70
C ILE A 2 -18.68 5.04 0.89
N ARG A 3 -18.40 4.70 -0.39
CA ARG A 3 -17.57 5.53 -1.28
C ARG A 3 -18.16 6.94 -1.42
N LYS A 4 -19.48 7.05 -1.61
CA LYS A 4 -20.17 8.36 -1.61
C LYS A 4 -20.05 9.09 -0.27
N LEU A 5 -20.04 8.35 0.84
CA LEU A 5 -19.84 8.93 2.16
C LEU A 5 -18.38 9.41 2.34
N TYR A 6 -17.40 8.63 1.89
CA TYR A 6 -15.98 9.00 1.88
C TYR A 6 -15.74 10.25 1.01
N ASP A 7 -16.24 10.26 -0.21
CA ASP A 7 -16.14 11.42 -1.13
C ASP A 7 -16.87 12.65 -0.57
N SER A 8 -18.03 12.45 0.09
CA SER A 8 -18.77 13.52 0.76
C SER A 8 -18.05 14.05 2.00
N ILE A 9 -17.37 13.19 2.76
CA ILE A 9 -16.56 13.58 3.91
C ILE A 9 -15.30 14.30 3.44
N LYS A 10 -14.62 13.80 2.39
CA LYS A 10 -13.43 14.44 1.81
C LYS A 10 -13.73 15.82 1.22
N LEU A 11 -14.91 16.01 0.62
CA LEU A 11 -15.35 17.31 0.08
C LEU A 11 -15.85 18.30 1.14
N ARG A 12 -16.24 17.83 2.32
CA ARG A 12 -16.79 18.69 3.38
C ARG A 12 -15.79 19.09 4.46
N PHE A 13 -14.67 18.37 4.59
CA PHE A 13 -13.69 18.64 5.64
C PHE A 13 -12.38 19.16 5.04
N ASP A 14 -12.11 20.44 5.30
CA ASP A 14 -10.77 20.97 5.16
C ASP A 14 -9.91 20.35 6.27
N PHE A 15 -9.05 19.40 5.90
CA PHE A 15 -8.20 18.62 6.83
C PHE A 15 -7.31 19.49 7.73
N LYS A 16 -7.14 20.78 7.40
CA LYS A 16 -6.41 21.75 8.22
C LYS A 16 -7.15 22.15 9.50
N LEU A 17 -8.46 21.89 9.59
CA LEU A 17 -9.31 22.31 10.72
C LEU A 17 -9.62 21.17 11.70
N LEU A 18 -9.22 19.91 11.39
CA LEU A 18 -9.43 18.79 12.30
C LEU A 18 -8.53 18.89 13.53
N THR A 19 -9.12 18.80 14.71
CA THR A 19 -8.38 18.67 15.95
C THR A 19 -7.59 17.34 15.93
N ARG A 20 -6.53 17.27 16.74
CA ARG A 20 -5.65 16.09 16.85
C ARG A 20 -6.41 14.79 17.18
N TRP A 21 -7.54 14.90 17.89
CA TRP A 21 -8.42 13.80 18.29
C TRP A 21 -9.36 13.35 17.16
N GLU A 22 -9.94 14.28 16.43
CA GLU A 22 -10.81 14.00 15.28
C GLU A 22 -10.01 13.33 14.15
N TYR A 23 -8.78 13.75 13.92
CA TYR A 23 -7.88 13.10 12.99
C TYR A 23 -7.54 11.66 13.39
N ARG A 24 -7.31 11.40 14.70
CA ARG A 24 -7.07 10.06 15.23
C ARG A 24 -8.30 9.16 15.10
N LEU A 25 -9.49 9.69 15.42
CA LEU A 25 -10.75 8.97 15.28
C LEU A 25 -11.06 8.65 13.81
N TYR A 26 -10.87 9.63 12.91
CA TYR A 26 -11.02 9.45 11.47
C TYR A 26 -10.07 8.38 10.93
N LYS A 27 -8.79 8.41 11.34
CA LYS A 27 -7.80 7.38 10.99
C LYS A 27 -8.20 6.00 11.50
N LEU A 28 -8.75 5.91 12.70
CA LEU A 28 -9.26 4.67 13.29
C LEU A 28 -10.45 4.12 12.50
N ILE A 29 -11.40 4.98 12.16
CA ILE A 29 -12.60 4.61 11.38
C ILE A 29 -12.21 4.15 9.99
N ILE A 30 -11.35 4.88 9.29
CA ILE A 30 -10.86 4.46 7.97
C ILE A 30 -10.09 3.14 8.06
N ASN A 31 -9.22 2.99 9.06
CA ASN A 31 -8.44 1.77 9.25
C ASN A 31 -9.30 0.54 9.54
N ILE A 32 -10.50 0.72 10.12
CA ILE A 32 -11.42 -0.39 10.41
C ILE A 32 -12.34 -0.67 9.23
N PHE A 33 -12.90 0.38 8.59
CA PHE A 33 -13.98 0.23 7.62
C PHE A 33 -13.51 0.16 6.16
N TYR A 34 -12.42 0.85 5.79
CA TYR A 34 -11.93 0.85 4.42
C TYR A 34 -11.50 -0.54 3.91
N PRO A 35 -10.78 -1.35 4.72
CA PRO A 35 -10.33 -2.67 4.26
C PRO A 35 -11.45 -3.67 4.06
N ILE A 36 -12.54 -3.53 4.83
CA ILE A 36 -13.65 -4.51 4.82
C ILE A 36 -14.47 -4.39 3.53
N GLN A 37 -14.49 -3.22 2.90
CA GLN A 37 -15.41 -2.93 1.80
C GLN A 37 -14.80 -2.90 0.41
N ASN A 38 -13.52 -2.62 0.28
CA ASN A 38 -12.87 -2.44 -1.02
C ASN A 38 -12.04 -3.64 -1.46
N ILE A 39 -11.87 -4.63 -0.60
CA ILE A 39 -11.16 -5.85 -1.00
C ILE A 39 -12.16 -6.80 -1.63
N ASN A 40 -12.29 -6.73 -2.94
CA ASN A 40 -12.88 -7.84 -3.69
C ASN A 40 -11.86 -8.99 -3.71
N PHE A 41 -11.81 -9.75 -2.63
CA PHE A 41 -10.91 -10.90 -2.44
C PHE A 41 -11.08 -12.02 -3.48
N ASN A 42 -12.00 -11.86 -4.43
CA ASN A 42 -12.27 -12.84 -5.46
C ASN A 42 -11.40 -12.68 -6.72
N LYS A 43 -10.56 -11.63 -6.79
CA LYS A 43 -9.71 -11.39 -7.97
C LYS A 43 -8.28 -11.02 -7.54
N LYS A 44 -7.30 -11.56 -8.29
CA LYS A 44 -5.90 -11.15 -8.21
C LYS A 44 -5.80 -9.64 -8.47
N GLY A 45 -5.07 -8.92 -7.61
CA GLY A 45 -4.86 -7.47 -7.72
C GLY A 45 -3.77 -7.08 -8.72
N THR A 46 -3.20 -8.08 -9.43
CA THR A 46 -2.09 -7.94 -10.37
C THR A 46 -2.41 -8.59 -11.70
N ASP A 47 -1.69 -8.16 -12.75
CA ASP A 47 -1.78 -8.67 -14.10
C ASP A 47 -0.38 -9.11 -14.56
N ASP A 48 -0.23 -10.37 -14.91
CA ASP A 48 1.05 -10.96 -15.29
C ASP A 48 1.58 -10.40 -16.63
N ASP A 49 0.71 -9.89 -17.49
CA ASP A 49 1.05 -9.25 -18.77
C ASP A 49 1.47 -7.78 -18.62
N SER A 50 1.23 -7.19 -17.46
CA SER A 50 1.65 -5.82 -17.14
C SER A 50 3.17 -5.72 -17.02
N ASN A 51 3.74 -4.59 -17.44
CA ASN A 51 5.17 -4.26 -17.25
C ASN A 51 5.39 -3.25 -16.10
N ILE A 52 4.43 -3.11 -15.19
CA ILE A 52 4.48 -2.14 -14.11
C ILE A 52 4.76 -2.87 -12.79
N ILE A 53 5.79 -2.45 -12.07
CA ILE A 53 6.08 -2.89 -10.70
C ILE A 53 5.80 -1.74 -9.75
N VAL A 54 4.91 -1.94 -8.79
CA VAL A 54 4.73 -0.98 -7.69
C VAL A 54 5.66 -1.38 -6.55
N SER A 55 6.47 -0.43 -6.12
CA SER A 55 7.51 -0.68 -5.13
C SER A 55 7.38 0.26 -3.93
N LEU A 56 7.33 -0.30 -2.73
CA LEU A 56 7.29 0.44 -1.48
C LEU A 56 8.19 -0.19 -0.42
N THR A 57 8.46 0.57 0.64
CA THR A 57 9.16 0.08 1.83
C THR A 57 8.40 0.48 3.07
N SER A 58 8.56 -0.26 4.15
CA SER A 58 8.04 0.10 5.46
C SER A 58 9.05 -0.21 6.56
N PHE A 59 8.70 0.09 7.81
CA PHE A 59 9.54 -0.09 8.98
C PHE A 59 8.68 -0.60 10.17
N PRO A 60 9.29 -1.09 11.27
CA PRO A 60 8.58 -1.77 12.35
C PRO A 60 7.35 -1.07 12.90
N GLU A 61 7.42 0.23 13.10
CA GLU A 61 6.32 1.03 13.68
C GLU A 61 5.09 1.10 12.78
N ARG A 62 5.27 0.92 11.46
CA ARG A 62 4.18 0.97 10.45
C ARG A 62 3.76 -0.38 9.91
N ILE A 63 4.46 -1.46 10.26
CA ILE A 63 4.19 -2.79 9.69
C ILE A 63 2.74 -3.28 9.90
N ASN A 64 2.13 -2.85 11.01
CA ASN A 64 0.75 -3.20 11.33
C ASN A 64 -0.30 -2.42 10.53
N THR A 65 0.07 -1.37 9.81
CA THR A 65 -0.84 -0.48 9.06
C THR A 65 -0.57 -0.44 7.57
N VAL A 66 0.63 -0.79 7.10
CA VAL A 66 1.04 -0.73 5.68
C VAL A 66 0.14 -1.56 4.75
N TRP A 67 -0.48 -2.64 5.27
CA TRP A 67 -1.43 -3.44 4.50
C TRP A 67 -2.60 -2.64 3.93
N LEU A 68 -3.00 -1.55 4.58
CA LEU A 68 -4.06 -0.65 4.11
C LEU A 68 -3.67 0.06 2.82
N THR A 69 -2.45 0.60 2.78
CA THR A 69 -1.87 1.18 1.56
C THR A 69 -1.75 0.15 0.46
N ILE A 70 -1.25 -1.06 0.78
CA ILE A 70 -1.09 -2.14 -0.19
C ILE A 70 -2.42 -2.55 -0.80
N VAL A 71 -3.50 -2.59 -0.02
CA VAL A 71 -4.86 -2.84 -0.53
C VAL A 71 -5.24 -1.81 -1.61
N THR A 72 -4.95 -0.53 -1.41
CA THR A 72 -5.25 0.49 -2.43
C THR A 72 -4.43 0.31 -3.69
N LEU A 73 -3.18 -0.15 -3.57
CA LEU A 73 -2.29 -0.44 -4.69
C LEU A 73 -2.69 -1.72 -5.45
N LEU A 74 -3.25 -2.71 -4.77
CA LEU A 74 -3.82 -3.92 -5.38
C LEU A 74 -5.23 -3.69 -5.98
N SER A 75 -5.87 -2.56 -5.68
CA SER A 75 -7.20 -2.19 -6.16
C SER A 75 -7.18 -1.24 -7.36
N GLN A 76 -6.04 -1.08 -8.02
CA GLN A 76 -5.89 -0.16 -9.15
C GLN A 76 -6.68 -0.61 -10.38
N THR A 77 -7.19 0.35 -11.17
CA THR A 77 -7.84 0.12 -12.47
C THR A 77 -6.85 -0.45 -13.47
N LEU A 78 -5.69 0.20 -13.62
CA LEU A 78 -4.55 -0.33 -14.34
C LEU A 78 -3.71 -1.17 -13.37
N LYS A 79 -3.78 -2.50 -13.54
CA LYS A 79 -3.13 -3.42 -12.61
C LYS A 79 -1.63 -3.49 -12.82
N PRO A 80 -0.83 -3.44 -11.76
CA PRO A 80 0.59 -3.71 -11.85
C PRO A 80 0.83 -5.22 -12.04
N LYS A 81 2.02 -5.58 -12.52
CA LYS A 81 2.50 -6.96 -12.53
C LYS A 81 2.68 -7.50 -11.11
N LYS A 82 3.23 -6.66 -10.24
CA LYS A 82 3.46 -6.98 -8.81
C LYS A 82 3.41 -5.72 -7.96
N VAL A 83 3.06 -5.92 -6.69
CA VAL A 83 3.29 -4.94 -5.61
C VAL A 83 4.38 -5.51 -4.71
N VAL A 84 5.53 -4.84 -4.60
CA VAL A 84 6.70 -5.33 -3.86
C VAL A 84 6.93 -4.49 -2.62
N LEU A 85 6.93 -5.12 -1.45
CA LEU A 85 7.25 -4.51 -0.15
C LEU A 85 8.65 -4.91 0.29
N TRP A 86 9.57 -3.94 0.33
CA TRP A 86 10.95 -4.13 0.78
C TRP A 86 11.09 -3.89 2.28
N LEU A 87 11.56 -4.89 3.01
CA LEU A 87 11.77 -4.83 4.45
C LEU A 87 13.26 -5.07 4.78
N ALA A 88 13.83 -4.22 5.62
CA ALA A 88 15.23 -4.36 6.03
C ALA A 88 15.39 -5.48 7.05
N LYS A 89 16.20 -6.50 6.75
CA LYS A 89 16.49 -7.63 7.65
C LYS A 89 16.94 -7.18 9.04
N SER A 90 17.74 -6.13 9.11
CA SER A 90 18.27 -5.58 10.36
C SER A 90 17.20 -5.03 11.30
N GLN A 91 16.10 -4.49 10.73
CA GLN A 91 15.01 -3.86 11.47
C GLN A 91 13.96 -4.88 11.96
N PHE A 92 13.86 -6.04 11.33
CA PHE A 92 12.78 -7.02 11.56
C PHE A 92 13.27 -8.34 12.17
N LYS A 93 14.42 -8.39 12.81
CA LYS A 93 15.03 -9.63 13.36
C LYS A 93 14.07 -10.43 14.25
N GLU A 94 13.29 -9.75 15.10
CA GLU A 94 12.38 -10.36 16.06
C GLU A 94 10.91 -10.05 15.79
N ILE A 95 10.61 -9.32 14.71
CA ILE A 95 9.27 -8.83 14.40
C ILE A 95 8.60 -9.77 13.41
N LYS A 96 7.49 -10.35 13.83
CA LYS A 96 6.66 -11.20 12.95
C LYS A 96 5.85 -10.35 11.99
N ILE A 97 5.83 -10.73 10.73
CA ILE A 97 4.96 -10.10 9.73
C ILE A 97 3.49 -10.39 10.08
N PRO A 98 2.63 -9.35 10.16
CA PRO A 98 1.22 -9.51 10.49
C PRO A 98 0.48 -10.41 9.49
N ASN A 99 -0.49 -11.18 9.98
CA ASN A 99 -1.24 -12.13 9.14
C ASN A 99 -2.07 -11.44 8.04
N ASN A 100 -2.61 -10.25 8.29
CA ASN A 100 -3.32 -9.46 7.29
C ASN A 100 -2.40 -9.08 6.12
N LEU A 101 -1.14 -8.77 6.39
CA LEU A 101 -0.15 -8.47 5.37
C LEU A 101 0.23 -9.73 4.56
N LYS A 102 0.48 -10.86 5.23
CA LYS A 102 0.76 -12.16 4.57
C LYS A 102 -0.39 -12.60 3.67
N ARG A 103 -1.63 -12.38 4.09
CA ARG A 103 -2.79 -12.72 3.26
C ARG A 103 -2.85 -11.97 1.92
N LEU A 104 -2.19 -10.82 1.81
CA LEU A 104 -2.16 -10.07 0.56
C LEU A 104 -1.22 -10.70 -0.49
N GLU A 105 -0.33 -11.63 -0.09
CA GLU A 105 0.56 -12.32 -1.04
C GLU A 105 -0.26 -13.12 -2.08
N GLN A 106 -1.38 -13.72 -1.69
CA GLN A 106 -2.29 -14.41 -2.63
C GLN A 106 -2.95 -13.48 -3.66
N TYR A 107 -2.91 -12.16 -3.45
CA TYR A 107 -3.49 -11.14 -4.35
C TYR A 107 -2.43 -10.40 -5.18
N GLY A 108 -1.15 -10.73 -5.00
CA GLY A 108 -0.07 -10.19 -5.80
C GLY A 108 0.91 -9.27 -5.05
N LEU A 109 0.85 -9.25 -3.70
CA LEU A 109 1.92 -8.70 -2.89
C LEU A 109 3.12 -9.65 -2.89
N GLU A 110 4.33 -9.12 -3.01
CA GLU A 110 5.57 -9.81 -2.77
C GLU A 110 6.34 -9.12 -1.64
N ILE A 111 6.65 -9.86 -0.56
CA ILE A 111 7.44 -9.32 0.56
C ILE A 111 8.89 -9.75 0.37
N LYS A 112 9.79 -8.76 0.23
CA LYS A 112 11.23 -9.00 0.00
C LYS A 112 12.08 -8.44 1.12
N TRP A 113 13.12 -9.21 1.44
CA TRP A 113 14.08 -8.87 2.46
C TRP A 113 15.35 -8.31 1.84
N CYS A 114 15.80 -7.16 2.36
CA CYS A 114 16.97 -6.45 1.84
C CYS A 114 17.83 -5.87 2.96
N ASP A 115 18.97 -5.28 2.61
CA ASP A 115 19.75 -4.47 3.52
C ASP A 115 19.13 -3.09 3.72
N ASP A 116 19.45 -2.43 4.84
CA ASP A 116 18.84 -1.15 5.19
C ASP A 116 19.48 0.02 4.45
N LEU A 117 18.87 0.41 3.34
CA LEU A 117 19.20 1.64 2.60
C LEU A 117 18.22 2.79 2.93
N LYS A 118 17.60 2.78 4.11
CA LYS A 118 16.59 3.77 4.51
C LYS A 118 15.43 3.81 3.49
N PRO A 119 14.85 4.97 3.11
CA PRO A 119 13.78 5.01 2.10
C PRO A 119 14.26 4.64 0.69
N HIS A 120 15.56 4.60 0.44
CA HIS A 120 16.12 4.27 -0.87
C HIS A 120 15.88 2.80 -1.28
N LYS A 121 15.56 1.93 -0.33
CA LYS A 121 15.23 0.52 -0.60
C LYS A 121 14.18 0.35 -1.70
N LYS A 122 13.15 1.20 -1.71
CA LYS A 122 12.00 1.06 -2.62
C LYS A 122 12.33 1.26 -4.09
N TYR A 123 13.36 2.02 -4.44
CA TYR A 123 13.78 2.16 -5.84
C TYR A 123 15.06 1.38 -6.17
N TYR A 124 16.03 1.35 -5.26
CA TYR A 124 17.31 0.73 -5.51
C TYR A 124 17.19 -0.76 -5.86
N TYR A 125 16.53 -1.53 -5.01
CA TYR A 125 16.37 -2.96 -5.25
C TYR A 125 15.37 -3.25 -6.37
N ALA A 126 14.31 -2.44 -6.51
CA ALA A 126 13.35 -2.62 -7.58
C ALA A 126 13.97 -2.42 -8.96
N MET A 127 14.79 -1.38 -9.14
CA MET A 127 15.49 -1.13 -10.41
C MET A 127 16.51 -2.23 -10.74
N GLN A 128 17.16 -2.82 -9.73
CA GLN A 128 18.10 -3.93 -9.96
C GLN A 128 17.39 -5.23 -10.33
N GLU A 129 16.25 -5.52 -9.70
CA GLU A 129 15.55 -6.78 -9.89
C GLU A 129 14.61 -6.77 -11.10
N TYR A 130 14.11 -5.60 -11.47
CA TYR A 130 13.16 -5.41 -12.58
C TYR A 130 13.66 -4.34 -13.57
N PRO A 131 14.84 -4.53 -14.19
CA PRO A 131 15.49 -3.49 -15.02
C PRO A 131 14.67 -3.09 -16.25
N ASP A 132 13.84 -3.99 -16.76
CA ASP A 132 13.02 -3.77 -17.95
C ASP A 132 11.58 -3.34 -17.65
N SER A 133 11.27 -3.04 -16.38
CA SER A 133 9.91 -2.68 -15.93
C SER A 133 9.79 -1.21 -15.57
N PHE A 134 8.58 -0.69 -15.69
CA PHE A 134 8.24 0.62 -15.14
C PHE A 134 8.07 0.51 -13.62
N ILE A 135 8.91 1.21 -12.87
CA ILE A 135 8.88 1.20 -11.41
C ILE A 135 8.05 2.38 -10.89
N VAL A 136 6.89 2.09 -10.33
CA VAL A 136 6.05 3.05 -9.62
C VAL A 136 6.40 3.00 -8.15
N ILE A 137 6.90 4.11 -7.61
CA ILE A 137 7.31 4.22 -6.20
C ILE A 137 6.12 4.70 -5.36
N ALA A 138 5.84 3.98 -4.27
CA ALA A 138 4.78 4.31 -3.34
C ALA A 138 5.31 4.53 -1.91
N ASP A 139 4.58 5.33 -1.12
CA ASP A 139 4.80 5.47 0.32
C ASP A 139 3.86 4.54 1.10
N ASP A 140 4.24 4.18 2.31
CA ASP A 140 3.55 3.17 3.13
C ASP A 140 2.39 3.68 3.98
N ASP A 141 2.09 4.99 3.90
CA ASP A 141 1.07 5.69 4.69
C ASP A 141 0.07 6.50 3.86
N ILE A 142 0.06 6.30 2.53
CA ILE A 142 -0.84 6.98 1.59
C ILE A 142 -1.91 6.01 1.10
N PHE A 143 -3.16 6.48 1.03
CA PHE A 143 -4.23 5.78 0.32
C PHE A 143 -4.30 6.29 -1.11
N TYR A 144 -3.95 5.43 -2.05
CA TYR A 144 -3.92 5.76 -3.48
C TYR A 144 -5.31 5.65 -4.09
N PRO A 145 -5.75 6.60 -4.94
CA PRO A 145 -6.99 6.46 -5.71
C PRO A 145 -6.88 5.28 -6.68
N GLU A 146 -8.02 4.70 -7.08
CA GLU A 146 -8.06 3.50 -7.93
C GLU A 146 -7.43 3.69 -9.32
N ASN A 147 -7.35 4.92 -9.81
CA ASN A 147 -6.76 5.26 -11.10
C ASN A 147 -5.34 5.86 -10.97
N HIS A 148 -4.68 5.69 -9.82
CA HIS A 148 -3.38 6.32 -9.57
C HIS A 148 -2.31 5.90 -10.58
N ILE A 149 -2.22 4.59 -10.86
CA ILE A 149 -1.23 4.07 -11.83
C ILE A 149 -1.56 4.52 -13.26
N GLU A 150 -2.83 4.65 -13.59
CA GLU A 150 -3.31 5.02 -14.93
C GLU A 150 -3.01 6.49 -15.29
N ILE A 151 -2.91 7.37 -14.27
CA ILE A 151 -2.66 8.80 -14.47
C ILE A 151 -1.19 9.20 -14.37
N LEU A 152 -0.26 8.27 -14.10
CA LEU A 152 1.18 8.49 -14.08
C LEU A 152 1.78 8.39 -15.48
#